data_f4424e1f3f48c90482cb3423d3200b2d
#
_entry.id   f4424e1f3f48c90482cb3423d3200b2d
#
_cell.length_a   1.000
_cell.length_b   1.000
_cell.length_c   1.000
_cell.angle_alpha   90.00
_cell.angle_beta   90.00
_cell.angle_gamma   90.00
#
_symmetry.space_group_name_H-M   'P 1'
#
loop_
_entity.id
_entity.type
_entity.pdbx_description
1 polymer ?
#
loop_
_entity_poly.entity_id
_entity_poly.type
_entity_poly.pdbx_seq_one_letter_code
_entity_poly.pdbx_strand_id
1 'polypeptide(L)'
;MRGSLRVIAMTSLLSLAATTAVAQLVVATDAMQYTQSDIVTITIHTAGPGPGHFISDPAYIIHHLETGLCVDACVALAVVWDMLPGEKITASFDLDLFPIPLGMYRVELTGTSADPGSILSCDFELIDVLAAGSGSWGSVKALYH
;
A
#
# COMPACT_ATOMS: atom_id res chain seq x y z
N MET A 1 -53.64 30.81 37.37
CA MET A 1 -52.20 30.59 37.21
C MET A 1 -51.97 29.69 36.07
N ARG A 2 -51.51 30.24 35.00
CA ARG A 2 -51.15 29.42 33.82
C ARG A 2 -49.65 29.23 33.78
N GLY A 3 -49.22 28.12 34.29
CA GLY A 3 -47.85 27.70 34.07
C GLY A 3 -47.63 27.41 32.59
N SER A 4 -46.99 28.33 31.90
CA SER A 4 -46.54 28.02 30.56
C SER A 4 -45.41 26.99 30.67
N LEU A 5 -45.76 25.77 30.41
CA LEU A 5 -44.77 24.73 30.21
C LEU A 5 -44.00 25.10 28.93
N ARG A 6 -42.93 25.86 29.09
CA ARG A 6 -41.97 26.00 28.01
C ARG A 6 -41.31 24.66 27.89
N VAL A 7 -41.86 23.86 27.02
CA VAL A 7 -41.12 22.75 26.46
C VAL A 7 -39.96 23.41 25.70
N ILE A 8 -38.85 23.54 26.38
CA ILE A 8 -37.60 23.77 25.71
C ILE A 8 -37.37 22.44 24.99
N ALA A 9 -37.81 22.37 23.74
CA ALA A 9 -37.29 21.40 22.83
C ALA A 9 -35.79 21.72 22.75
N MET A 10 -35.02 21.09 23.59
CA MET A 10 -33.62 20.86 23.29
C MET A 10 -33.62 20.01 22.05
N THR A 11 -33.77 20.66 20.93
CA THR A 11 -33.11 20.16 19.74
C THR A 11 -31.64 20.17 20.10
N SER A 12 -31.21 19.11 20.76
CA SER A 12 -29.84 18.70 20.63
C SER A 12 -29.66 18.59 19.13
N LEU A 13 -29.14 19.68 18.54
CA LEU A 13 -28.40 19.56 17.32
C LEU A 13 -27.31 18.57 17.70
N LEU A 14 -27.59 17.27 17.51
CA LEU A 14 -26.59 16.36 17.13
C LEU A 14 -26.09 16.98 15.81
N SER A 15 -25.14 17.88 15.90
CA SER A 15 -24.21 18.07 14.83
C SER A 15 -23.56 16.70 14.72
N LEU A 16 -24.20 15.83 13.94
CA LEU A 16 -23.48 14.82 13.25
C LEU A 16 -22.44 15.63 12.46
N ALA A 17 -21.32 15.90 13.10
CA ALA A 17 -20.12 16.13 12.35
C ALA A 17 -20.05 14.88 11.50
N ALA A 18 -20.53 14.97 10.27
CA ALA A 18 -20.24 14.01 9.25
C ALA A 18 -18.74 14.09 9.14
N THR A 19 -18.06 13.38 10.03
CA THR A 19 -16.69 12.98 9.81
C THR A 19 -16.80 12.21 8.52
N THR A 20 -16.45 12.87 7.43
CA THR A 20 -16.25 12.20 6.15
C THR A 20 -15.34 11.05 6.50
N ALA A 21 -15.91 9.84 6.56
CA ALA A 21 -15.17 8.65 6.89
C ALA A 21 -14.17 8.46 5.75
N VAL A 22 -12.92 8.87 5.99
CA VAL A 22 -11.85 8.80 5.01
C VAL A 22 -11.20 7.43 5.14
N ALA A 23 -10.90 6.80 4.02
CA ALA A 23 -10.23 5.52 4.02
C ALA A 23 -8.81 5.66 4.58
N GLN A 24 -8.44 4.76 5.46
CA GLN A 24 -7.05 4.46 5.73
C GLN A 24 -6.57 3.47 4.68
N LEU A 25 -5.68 3.92 3.81
CA LEU A 25 -5.09 3.09 2.78
C LEU A 25 -3.79 2.49 3.29
N VAL A 26 -3.59 1.21 3.01
CA VAL A 26 -2.36 0.51 3.37
C VAL A 26 -1.84 -0.21 2.13
N VAL A 27 -0.60 0.09 1.75
CA VAL A 27 0.14 -0.66 0.75
C VAL A 27 1.19 -1.52 1.44
N ALA A 28 1.32 -2.76 0.99
CA ALA A 28 2.30 -3.69 1.51
C ALA A 28 2.78 -4.64 0.42
N THR A 29 3.97 -5.18 0.62
CA THR A 29 4.49 -6.32 -0.14
C THR A 29 4.44 -7.58 0.70
N ASP A 30 4.37 -8.75 0.07
CA ASP A 30 4.31 -10.04 0.75
C ASP A 30 5.62 -10.45 1.41
N ALA A 31 6.74 -9.79 1.07
CA ALA A 31 8.03 -9.97 1.71
C ALA A 31 8.81 -8.65 1.76
N MET A 32 9.85 -8.59 2.58
CA MET A 32 10.76 -7.44 2.68
C MET A 32 12.01 -7.61 1.83
N GLN A 33 12.31 -8.83 1.41
CA GLN A 33 13.45 -9.16 0.56
C GLN A 33 13.03 -10.15 -0.53
N TYR A 34 13.55 -9.95 -1.71
CA TYR A 34 13.32 -10.80 -2.88
C TYR A 34 14.64 -11.09 -3.60
N THR A 35 14.66 -12.17 -4.33
CA THR A 35 15.70 -12.47 -5.31
C THR A 35 15.17 -12.26 -6.73
N GLN A 36 16.05 -12.28 -7.72
CA GLN A 36 15.67 -12.04 -9.12
C GLN A 36 14.69 -13.08 -9.69
N SER A 37 14.52 -14.23 -9.03
CA SER A 37 13.58 -15.28 -9.44
C SER A 37 12.23 -15.22 -8.74
N ASP A 38 12.03 -14.23 -7.88
CA ASP A 38 10.80 -14.09 -7.10
C ASP A 38 9.74 -13.25 -7.81
N ILE A 39 8.52 -13.36 -7.33
CA ILE A 39 7.40 -12.51 -7.70
C ILE A 39 7.10 -11.62 -6.51
N VAL A 40 7.14 -10.31 -6.73
CA VAL A 40 6.70 -9.31 -5.73
C VAL A 40 5.20 -9.21 -5.80
N THR A 41 4.53 -9.50 -4.71
CA THR A 41 3.09 -9.33 -4.58
C THR A 41 2.80 -8.06 -3.79
N ILE A 42 2.11 -7.13 -4.41
CA ILE A 42 1.73 -5.84 -3.84
C ILE A 42 0.26 -5.90 -3.48
N THR A 43 -0.06 -5.55 -2.25
CA THR A 43 -1.44 -5.48 -1.77
C THR A 43 -1.76 -4.05 -1.36
N ILE A 44 -2.88 -3.55 -1.83
CA ILE A 44 -3.46 -2.28 -1.39
C ILE A 44 -4.81 -2.62 -0.76
N HIS A 45 -5.05 -2.18 0.46
CA HIS A 45 -6.33 -2.39 1.11
C HIS A 45 -6.81 -1.14 1.86
N THR A 46 -8.11 -1.07 2.07
CA THR A 46 -8.76 -0.03 2.87
C THR A 46 -8.96 -0.54 4.29
N ALA A 47 -8.34 0.12 5.26
CA ALA A 47 -8.41 -0.26 6.68
C ALA A 47 -9.37 0.63 7.49
N GLY A 48 -9.92 1.66 6.91
CA GLY A 48 -10.84 2.60 7.57
C GLY A 48 -12.30 2.38 7.21
N PRO A 49 -13.21 3.15 7.82
CA PRO A 49 -14.64 3.04 7.58
C PRO A 49 -15.10 3.65 6.25
N GLY A 50 -14.25 4.42 5.58
CA GLY A 50 -14.56 5.09 4.33
C GLY A 50 -14.01 4.37 3.09
N PRO A 51 -14.51 4.71 1.90
CA PRO A 51 -13.99 4.22 0.63
C PRO A 51 -12.64 4.87 0.30
N GLY A 52 -11.77 4.13 -0.40
CA GLY A 52 -10.57 4.67 -1.01
C GLY A 52 -10.88 5.28 -2.37
N HIS A 53 -10.43 6.50 -2.63
CA HIS A 53 -10.62 7.20 -3.90
C HIS A 53 -9.29 7.29 -4.65
N PHE A 54 -9.31 6.91 -5.92
CA PHE A 54 -8.13 6.91 -6.79
C PHE A 54 -8.45 7.62 -8.10
N ILE A 55 -7.44 8.27 -8.66
CA ILE A 55 -7.53 8.96 -9.96
C ILE A 55 -6.58 8.39 -11.00
N SER A 56 -5.93 7.30 -10.70
CA SER A 56 -5.01 6.60 -11.61
C SER A 56 -5.15 5.09 -11.52
N ASP A 57 -4.85 4.41 -12.61
CA ASP A 57 -4.76 2.96 -12.67
C ASP A 57 -3.54 2.56 -13.52
N PRO A 58 -2.56 1.85 -12.95
CA PRO A 58 -2.44 1.42 -11.54
C PRO A 58 -2.30 2.61 -10.57
N ALA A 59 -2.71 2.38 -9.33
CA ALA A 59 -2.67 3.38 -8.26
C ALA A 59 -1.36 3.36 -7.44
N TYR A 60 -0.32 2.82 -7.99
CA TYR A 60 1.00 2.74 -7.37
C TYR A 60 2.11 2.90 -8.41
N ILE A 61 3.32 3.14 -7.92
CA ILE A 61 4.56 3.15 -8.69
C ILE A 61 5.62 2.40 -7.90
N ILE A 62 6.51 1.70 -8.59
CA ILE A 62 7.70 1.11 -7.98
C ILE A 62 8.93 1.80 -8.53
N HIS A 63 9.78 2.30 -7.65
CA HIS A 63 11.03 2.94 -8.05
C HIS A 63 12.20 2.51 -7.17
N HIS A 64 13.37 2.52 -7.77
CA HIS A 64 14.63 2.26 -7.09
C HIS A 64 15.03 3.48 -6.26
N LEU A 65 15.27 3.29 -4.97
CA LEU A 65 15.50 4.42 -4.07
C LEU A 65 16.82 5.16 -4.32
N GLU A 66 17.86 4.43 -4.73
CA GLU A 66 19.16 5.02 -4.98
C GLU A 66 19.22 5.84 -6.27
N THR A 67 18.65 5.32 -7.35
CA THR A 67 18.72 5.93 -8.69
C THR A 67 17.49 6.69 -9.10
N GLY A 68 16.36 6.50 -8.41
CA GLY A 68 15.06 7.03 -8.80
C GLY A 68 14.45 6.36 -10.03
N LEU A 69 15.05 5.29 -10.55
CA LEU A 69 14.56 4.56 -11.71
C LEU A 69 13.19 3.95 -11.40
N CYS A 70 12.20 4.30 -12.20
CA CYS A 70 10.90 3.64 -12.16
C CYS A 70 10.99 2.28 -12.88
N VAL A 71 10.53 1.22 -12.21
CA VAL A 71 10.62 -0.15 -12.71
C VAL A 71 9.27 -0.81 -13.00
N ASP A 72 8.20 -0.34 -12.38
CA ASP A 72 6.84 -0.81 -12.62
C ASP A 72 5.83 0.30 -12.40
N ALA A 73 4.71 0.21 -13.12
CA ALA A 73 3.60 1.17 -13.06
C ALA A 73 4.03 2.62 -13.36
N CYS A 74 5.04 2.80 -14.19
CA CYS A 74 5.62 4.10 -14.52
C CYS A 74 4.70 4.98 -15.36
N VAL A 75 3.73 4.37 -16.02
CA VAL A 75 2.67 5.04 -16.77
C VAL A 75 1.33 4.56 -16.23
N ALA A 76 0.52 5.49 -15.78
CA ALA A 76 -0.82 5.20 -15.28
C ALA A 76 -1.86 5.87 -16.17
N LEU A 77 -3.00 5.22 -16.33
CA LEU A 77 -4.18 5.81 -16.97
C LEU A 77 -4.87 6.75 -15.98
N ALA A 78 -5.35 7.89 -16.49
CA ALA A 78 -6.18 8.80 -15.70
C ALA A 78 -7.62 8.24 -15.63
N VAL A 79 -7.88 7.44 -14.59
CA VAL A 79 -9.18 6.80 -14.37
C VAL A 79 -9.58 7.04 -12.91
N VAL A 80 -10.79 7.53 -12.71
CA VAL A 80 -11.36 7.69 -11.37
C VAL A 80 -12.04 6.37 -10.97
N TRP A 81 -11.66 5.83 -9.83
CA TRP A 81 -12.26 4.62 -9.29
C TRP A 81 -12.16 4.57 -7.77
N ASP A 82 -13.00 3.76 -7.17
CA ASP A 82 -13.12 3.65 -5.72
C ASP A 82 -12.91 2.21 -5.25
N MET A 83 -12.28 2.07 -4.08
CA MET A 83 -12.29 0.84 -3.29
C MET A 83 -13.29 0.97 -2.17
N LEU A 84 -14.15 -0.01 -2.01
CA LEU A 84 -15.06 -0.06 -0.87
C LEU A 84 -14.31 -0.33 0.44
N PRO A 85 -14.86 0.09 1.60
CA PRO A 85 -14.27 -0.24 2.89
C PRO A 85 -14.03 -1.74 3.05
N GLY A 86 -12.82 -2.13 3.44
CA GLY A 86 -12.43 -3.53 3.59
C GLY A 86 -12.04 -4.25 2.31
N GLU A 87 -12.13 -3.62 1.15
CA GLU A 87 -11.63 -4.20 -0.10
C GLU A 87 -10.11 -4.25 -0.14
N LYS A 88 -9.65 -5.22 -0.91
CA LYS A 88 -8.24 -5.45 -1.18
C LYS A 88 -8.03 -5.71 -2.66
N ILE A 89 -7.02 -5.05 -3.23
CA ILE A 89 -6.50 -5.36 -4.56
C ILE A 89 -5.08 -5.88 -4.46
N THR A 90 -4.73 -6.77 -5.36
CA THR A 90 -3.40 -7.38 -5.42
C THR A 90 -2.84 -7.24 -6.82
N ALA A 91 -1.59 -6.81 -6.90
CA ALA A 91 -0.81 -6.77 -8.14
C ALA A 91 0.45 -7.61 -7.98
N SER A 92 0.94 -8.15 -9.08
CA SER A 92 2.16 -8.97 -9.08
C SER A 92 3.16 -8.41 -10.06
N PHE A 93 4.43 -8.40 -9.66
CA PHE A 93 5.55 -8.02 -10.49
C PHE A 93 6.57 -9.15 -10.49
N ASP A 94 6.77 -9.77 -11.67
CA ASP A 94 7.63 -10.93 -11.84
C ASP A 94 9.06 -10.47 -12.17
N LEU A 95 9.96 -10.65 -11.21
CA LEU A 95 11.36 -10.24 -11.33
C LEU A 95 12.14 -11.10 -12.32
N ASP A 96 11.71 -12.32 -12.58
CA ASP A 96 12.35 -13.18 -13.57
C ASP A 96 12.07 -12.71 -15.00
N LEU A 97 10.86 -12.21 -15.25
CA LEU A 97 10.48 -11.64 -16.55
C LEU A 97 11.03 -10.23 -16.76
N PHE A 98 11.19 -9.47 -15.69
CA PHE A 98 11.64 -8.07 -15.71
C PHE A 98 12.82 -7.88 -14.76
N PRO A 99 14.05 -8.27 -15.19
CA PRO A 99 15.25 -8.07 -14.39
C PRO A 99 15.49 -6.61 -14.09
N ILE A 100 15.69 -6.29 -12.81
CA ILE A 100 15.96 -4.94 -12.32
C ILE A 100 17.23 -4.93 -11.45
N PRO A 101 17.88 -3.77 -11.26
CA PRO A 101 19.09 -3.67 -10.44
C PRO A 101 18.86 -4.13 -9.00
N LEU A 102 19.89 -4.66 -8.36
CA LEU A 102 19.87 -4.94 -6.92
C LEU A 102 19.72 -3.63 -6.10
N GLY A 103 19.19 -3.72 -4.92
CA GLY A 103 19.07 -2.62 -3.97
C GLY A 103 17.67 -2.44 -3.40
N MET A 104 17.46 -1.25 -2.84
CA MET A 104 16.19 -0.90 -2.19
C MET A 104 15.19 -0.30 -3.17
N TYR A 105 13.98 -0.74 -3.07
CA TYR A 105 12.83 -0.29 -3.85
C TYR A 105 11.73 0.22 -2.95
N ARG A 106 10.97 1.18 -3.45
CA ARG A 106 9.76 1.66 -2.81
C ARG A 106 8.56 1.48 -3.70
N VAL A 107 7.52 0.88 -3.14
CA VAL A 107 6.17 0.89 -3.69
C VAL A 107 5.45 2.07 -3.05
N GLU A 108 4.98 2.98 -3.85
CA GLU A 108 4.31 4.20 -3.39
C GLU A 108 2.93 4.32 -4.04
N LEU A 109 1.91 4.58 -3.22
CA LEU A 109 0.58 4.86 -3.75
C LEU A 109 0.55 6.22 -4.43
N THR A 110 -0.11 6.27 -5.57
CA THR A 110 -0.26 7.46 -6.39
C THR A 110 -1.72 7.79 -6.64
N GLY A 111 -2.00 9.07 -6.91
CA GLY A 111 -3.33 9.48 -7.32
C GLY A 111 -4.42 9.26 -6.27
N THR A 112 -4.08 9.33 -5.00
CA THR A 112 -5.04 9.20 -3.90
C THR A 112 -4.87 10.32 -2.89
N SER A 113 -5.98 10.72 -2.28
CA SER A 113 -5.98 11.49 -1.05
C SER A 113 -6.24 10.54 0.11
N ALA A 114 -5.33 10.51 1.07
CA ALA A 114 -5.40 9.57 2.16
C ALA A 114 -5.47 10.27 3.50
N ASP A 115 -6.13 9.61 4.45
CA ASP A 115 -6.28 10.05 5.82
C ASP A 115 -4.97 9.92 6.61
N PRO A 116 -4.73 10.77 7.61
CA PRO A 116 -3.67 10.53 8.59
C PRO A 116 -3.77 9.13 9.20
N GLY A 117 -2.68 8.39 9.15
CA GLY A 117 -2.63 6.99 9.56
C GLY A 117 -2.63 5.98 8.41
N SER A 118 -2.78 6.44 7.17
CA SER A 118 -2.54 5.61 5.99
C SER A 118 -1.06 5.29 5.82
N ILE A 119 -0.77 4.07 5.38
CA ILE A 119 0.57 3.63 4.99
C ILE A 119 0.63 3.68 3.46
N LEU A 120 1.17 4.77 2.93
CA LEU A 120 1.16 5.08 1.50
C LEU A 120 2.37 4.56 0.74
N SER A 121 3.35 4.03 1.43
CA SER A 121 4.53 3.43 0.82
C SER A 121 5.04 2.27 1.65
N CYS A 122 5.70 1.33 0.99
CA CYS A 122 6.46 0.27 1.63
C CYS A 122 7.73 0.00 0.83
N ASP A 123 8.77 -0.45 1.52
CA ASP A 123 10.06 -0.71 0.92
C ASP A 123 10.34 -2.21 0.89
N PHE A 124 11.02 -2.66 -0.15
CA PHE A 124 11.59 -4.00 -0.23
C PHE A 124 13.01 -3.94 -0.78
N GLU A 125 13.78 -4.97 -0.53
CA GLU A 125 15.14 -5.10 -1.02
C GLU A 125 15.22 -6.24 -2.02
N LEU A 126 15.85 -5.97 -3.17
CA LEU A 126 16.24 -7.01 -4.11
C LEU A 126 17.70 -7.37 -3.85
N ILE A 127 17.91 -8.61 -3.46
CA ILE A 127 19.23 -9.13 -3.09
C ILE A 127 19.70 -10.18 -4.09
N ASP A 128 21.01 -10.37 -4.14
CA ASP A 128 21.60 -11.46 -4.90
C ASP A 128 21.23 -12.82 -4.29
N VAL A 129 21.04 -13.83 -5.12
CA VAL A 129 20.78 -15.21 -4.68
C VAL A 129 21.86 -15.71 -3.71
N LEU A 130 23.11 -15.34 -3.94
CA LEU A 130 24.23 -15.70 -3.07
C LEU A 130 24.11 -15.04 -1.70
N ALA A 131 23.66 -13.79 -1.63
CA ALA A 131 23.41 -13.10 -0.37
C ALA A 131 22.20 -13.68 0.37
N ALA A 132 21.13 -14.07 -0.33
CA ALA A 132 19.99 -14.77 0.24
C ALA A 132 20.37 -16.11 0.87
N GLY A 133 21.33 -16.82 0.26
CA GLY A 133 21.88 -18.08 0.74
C GLY A 133 22.95 -17.94 1.83
N SER A 134 23.36 -16.72 2.19
CA SER A 134 24.50 -16.53 3.13
C SER A 134 24.25 -17.12 4.52
N GLY A 135 23.02 -17.19 5.00
CA GLY A 135 22.63 -17.85 6.25
C GLY A 135 22.73 -19.37 6.21
N SER A 136 22.76 -19.99 5.02
CA SER A 136 22.85 -21.43 4.78
C SER A 136 24.21 -21.90 4.29
N TRP A 137 25.20 -21.01 4.18
CA TRP A 137 26.55 -21.36 3.71
C TRP A 137 27.19 -22.49 4.51
N GLY A 138 26.98 -22.54 5.81
CA GLY A 138 27.43 -23.62 6.67
C GLY A 138 26.85 -24.97 6.25
N SER A 139 25.58 -25.01 5.89
CA SER A 139 24.89 -26.21 5.39
C SER A 139 25.38 -26.63 4.00
N VAL A 140 25.64 -25.67 3.11
CA VAL A 140 26.18 -25.95 1.77
C VAL A 140 27.61 -26.46 1.85
N LYS A 141 28.47 -25.89 2.68
CA LYS A 141 29.83 -26.37 2.91
C LYS A 141 29.85 -27.78 3.52
N ALA A 142 28.90 -28.11 4.38
CA ALA A 142 28.79 -29.44 4.98
C ALA A 142 28.41 -30.52 3.94
N LEU A 143 27.81 -30.15 2.82
CA LEU A 143 27.46 -31.09 1.73
C LEU A 143 28.64 -31.44 0.82
N TYR A 144 29.74 -30.68 0.86
CA TYR A 144 30.92 -30.87 -0.01
C TYR A 144 32.15 -31.39 0.74
N HIS A 145 31.98 -31.79 1.96
CA HIS A 145 33.05 -32.42 2.78
C HIS A 145 32.82 -33.91 3.02
#